data_5ee62a573d58189fe0fda95a91969d70
#
_entry.id   5ee62a573d58189fe0fda95a91969d70
#
_cell.length_a   1.000
_cell.length_b   1.000
_cell.length_c   1.000
_cell.angle_alpha   90.00
_cell.angle_beta   90.00
_cell.angle_gamma   90.00
#
_symmetry.space_group_name_H-M   'P 1'
#
loop_
_entity.id
_entity.type
_entity.pdbx_description
1 polymer ?
#
loop_
_entity_poly.entity_id
_entity_poly.type
_entity_poly.pdbx_seq_one_letter_code
_entity_poly.pdbx_strand_id
1 'polypeptide(L)'
;MNADEMMYEAGFEKVDEYTSEDKVTYRCRTENDYWIVRIFKSYGIANYLVSHSHWFETDGDWRKMEVFIDADLHKAIHQVLLEHGWL
;
A
#
# COMPACT_ATOMS: atom_id res chain seq x y z
N MET A 1 -8.08 -13.16 10.86
CA MET A 1 -8.27 -11.91 10.12
C MET A 1 -7.62 -12.05 8.75
N ASN A 2 -8.32 -11.69 7.66
CA ASN A 2 -7.75 -11.78 6.33
C ASN A 2 -6.91 -10.53 6.00
N ALA A 3 -6.21 -10.58 4.87
CA ALA A 3 -5.30 -9.51 4.48
C ALA A 3 -6.00 -8.17 4.29
N ASP A 4 -7.18 -8.15 3.65
CA ASP A 4 -7.92 -6.92 3.43
C ASP A 4 -8.33 -6.27 4.76
N GLU A 5 -8.75 -7.07 5.72
CA GLU A 5 -9.10 -6.58 7.05
C GLU A 5 -7.88 -6.01 7.78
N MET A 6 -6.73 -6.69 7.68
CA MET A 6 -5.49 -6.21 8.28
C MET A 6 -5.03 -4.90 7.66
N MET A 7 -5.12 -4.78 6.34
CA MET A 7 -4.78 -3.54 5.64
C MET A 7 -5.73 -2.41 6.05
N TYR A 8 -7.02 -2.71 6.16
CA TYR A 8 -8.01 -1.73 6.59
C TYR A 8 -7.71 -1.22 8.01
N GLU A 9 -7.38 -2.12 8.94
CA GLU A 9 -7.01 -1.73 10.30
C GLU A 9 -5.72 -0.91 10.34
N ALA A 10 -4.82 -1.12 9.40
CA ALA A 10 -3.61 -0.32 9.27
C ALA A 10 -3.89 1.04 8.61
N GLY A 11 -5.13 1.31 8.23
CA GLY A 11 -5.54 2.58 7.63
C GLY A 11 -5.62 2.58 6.10
N PHE A 12 -5.53 1.42 5.48
CA PHE A 12 -5.48 1.30 4.02
C PHE A 12 -6.71 0.61 3.47
N GLU A 13 -7.25 1.13 2.37
CA GLU A 13 -8.34 0.51 1.64
C GLU A 13 -7.86 0.01 0.29
N LYS A 14 -8.45 -1.08 -0.16
CA LYS A 14 -8.13 -1.68 -1.45
C LYS A 14 -8.67 -0.81 -2.59
N VAL A 15 -7.87 -0.64 -3.63
CA VAL A 15 -8.27 0.10 -4.83
C VAL A 15 -8.50 -0.92 -5.94
N ASP A 16 -9.77 -1.29 -6.15
CA ASP A 16 -10.12 -2.35 -7.10
C ASP A 16 -9.70 -2.06 -8.55
N GLU A 17 -9.83 -0.80 -8.96
CA GLU A 17 -9.46 -0.39 -10.33
C GLU A 17 -7.96 -0.51 -10.63
N TYR A 18 -7.12 -0.58 -9.59
CA TYR A 18 -5.68 -0.80 -9.73
C TYR A 18 -5.24 -2.15 -9.18
N THR A 19 -6.19 -3.06 -9.07
CA THR A 19 -5.94 -4.43 -8.62
C THR A 19 -6.23 -5.40 -9.75
N SER A 20 -5.33 -6.34 -9.98
CA SER A 20 -5.44 -7.36 -11.00
C SER A 20 -4.97 -8.70 -10.45
N GLU A 21 -4.90 -9.71 -11.31
CA GLU A 21 -4.43 -11.05 -10.92
C GLU A 21 -3.01 -11.03 -10.32
N ASP A 22 -2.13 -10.16 -10.85
CA ASP A 22 -0.72 -10.10 -10.47
C ASP A 22 -0.38 -8.94 -9.54
N LYS A 23 -1.34 -8.12 -9.20
CA LYS A 23 -1.09 -6.90 -8.43
C LYS A 23 -2.29 -6.54 -7.57
N VAL A 24 -2.00 -6.16 -6.33
CA VAL A 24 -3.01 -5.63 -5.42
C VAL A 24 -2.54 -4.26 -4.93
N THR A 25 -3.44 -3.29 -4.96
CA THR A 25 -3.14 -1.91 -4.59
C THR A 25 -4.02 -1.48 -3.44
N TYR A 26 -3.40 -0.85 -2.45
CA TYR A 26 -4.08 -0.26 -1.31
C TYR A 26 -3.68 1.21 -1.18
N ARG A 27 -4.55 2.03 -0.64
CA ARG A 27 -4.25 3.43 -0.40
C ARG A 27 -4.73 3.87 0.97
N CYS A 28 -4.05 4.88 1.50
CA CYS A 28 -4.49 5.62 2.67
C CYS A 28 -4.42 7.09 2.30
N ARG A 29 -5.54 7.79 2.36
CA ARG A 29 -5.60 9.21 2.00
C ARG A 29 -6.19 10.00 3.16
N THR A 30 -5.45 11.01 3.58
CA THR A 30 -5.92 12.02 4.51
C THR A 30 -6.01 13.36 3.78
N GLU A 31 -6.31 14.43 4.49
CA GLU A 31 -6.38 15.76 3.88
C GLU A 31 -5.08 16.17 3.21
N ASN A 32 -3.95 15.88 3.86
CA ASN A 32 -2.64 16.35 3.41
C ASN A 32 -1.66 15.24 3.05
N ASP A 33 -2.04 13.98 3.17
CA ASP A 33 -1.15 12.86 2.91
C ASP A 33 -1.81 11.84 2.01
N TYR A 34 -0.99 11.21 1.18
CA TYR A 34 -1.43 10.17 0.28
C TYR A 34 -0.40 9.04 0.27
N TRP A 35 -0.83 7.87 0.71
CA TRP A 35 0.00 6.68 0.76
C TRP A 35 -0.54 5.64 -0.22
N ILE A 36 0.35 5.00 -0.97
CA ILE A 36 0.00 3.87 -1.83
C ILE A 36 0.91 2.70 -1.49
N VAL A 37 0.30 1.53 -1.38
CA VAL A 37 1.02 0.27 -1.26
C VAL A 37 0.62 -0.58 -2.46
N ARG A 38 1.61 -0.96 -3.29
CA ARG A 38 1.42 -1.88 -4.41
C ARG A 38 2.17 -3.16 -4.12
N ILE A 39 1.45 -4.26 -4.10
CA ILE A 39 2.01 -5.58 -3.84
C ILE A 39 1.80 -6.39 -5.11
N PHE A 40 2.86 -6.92 -5.69
CA PHE A 40 2.77 -7.52 -7.02
C PHE A 40 3.78 -8.63 -7.21
N LYS A 41 3.52 -9.48 -8.20
CA LYS A 41 4.44 -10.51 -8.64
C LYS A 41 4.88 -10.18 -10.07
N SER A 42 6.19 -10.11 -10.29
CA SER A 42 6.78 -9.78 -11.58
C SER A 42 7.95 -10.72 -11.84
N TYR A 43 7.92 -11.39 -12.99
CA TYR A 43 8.96 -12.36 -13.37
C TYR A 43 9.20 -13.42 -12.29
N GLY A 44 8.11 -13.89 -11.67
CA GLY A 44 8.19 -14.90 -10.63
C GLY A 44 8.65 -14.42 -9.26
N ILE A 45 8.89 -13.11 -9.12
CA ILE A 45 9.38 -12.51 -7.88
C ILE A 45 8.28 -11.64 -7.26
N ALA A 46 7.97 -11.91 -5.98
CA ALA A 46 7.03 -11.10 -5.24
C ALA A 46 7.73 -9.85 -4.71
N ASN A 47 7.09 -8.72 -4.88
CA ASN A 47 7.62 -7.41 -4.51
C ASN A 47 6.54 -6.53 -3.94
N TYR A 48 6.93 -5.46 -3.27
CA TYR A 48 5.99 -4.40 -2.96
C TYR A 48 6.69 -3.05 -2.99
N LEU A 49 5.91 -2.03 -3.31
CA LEU A 49 6.34 -0.63 -3.32
C LEU A 49 5.41 0.16 -2.43
N VAL A 50 5.97 1.01 -1.59
CA VAL A 50 5.21 1.94 -0.77
C VAL A 50 5.63 3.34 -1.15
N SER A 51 4.67 4.21 -1.39
CA SER A 51 4.95 5.62 -1.68
C SER A 51 4.14 6.52 -0.76
N HIS A 52 4.70 7.67 -0.44
CA HIS A 52 4.06 8.67 0.41
C HIS A 52 4.24 10.03 -0.22
N SER A 53 3.16 10.78 -0.35
CA SER A 53 3.16 12.16 -0.82
C SER A 53 2.44 13.04 0.19
N HIS A 54 2.93 14.26 0.36
CA HIS A 54 2.35 15.24 1.27
C HIS A 54 2.02 16.52 0.49
N TRP A 55 0.87 17.12 0.80
CA TRP A 55 0.45 18.36 0.21
C TRP A 55 1.05 19.53 0.99
N PHE A 56 1.78 20.39 0.30
CA PHE A 56 2.36 21.61 0.86
C PHE A 56 1.56 22.82 0.40
N GLU A 57 0.82 23.44 1.29
CA GLU A 57 -0.04 24.57 0.98
C GLU A 57 0.76 25.78 0.44
N THR A 58 1.94 26.02 0.99
CA THR A 58 2.78 27.14 0.55
C THR A 58 3.20 27.01 -0.91
N ASP A 59 3.39 25.78 -1.39
CA ASP A 59 3.80 25.51 -2.76
C ASP A 59 2.62 25.19 -3.68
N GLY A 60 1.47 24.85 -3.09
CA GLY A 60 0.31 24.39 -3.84
C GLY A 60 0.58 23.12 -4.61
N ASP A 61 1.35 22.20 -4.04
CA ASP A 61 1.79 21.00 -4.74
C ASP A 61 2.00 19.83 -3.79
N TRP A 62 1.93 18.62 -4.38
CA TRP A 62 2.25 17.37 -3.70
C TRP A 62 3.73 17.07 -3.87
N ARG A 63 4.40 16.68 -2.79
CA ARG A 63 5.80 16.26 -2.85
C ARG A 63 5.96 14.88 -2.26
N LYS A 64 6.86 14.10 -2.84
CA LYS A 64 7.22 12.79 -2.31
C LYS A 64 7.98 12.94 -1.00
N MET A 65 7.61 12.09 -0.05
CA MET A 65 8.18 12.09 1.29
C MET A 65 8.88 10.77 1.55
N GLU A 66 9.63 10.72 2.65
CA GLU A 66 10.20 9.48 3.12
C GLU A 66 9.10 8.47 3.43
N VAL A 67 9.41 7.21 3.22
CA VAL A 67 8.50 6.10 3.47
C VAL A 67 9.00 5.33 4.68
N PHE A 68 8.07 5.04 5.59
CA PHE A 68 8.32 4.11 6.67
C PHE A 68 7.21 3.08 6.70
N ILE A 69 7.52 1.90 7.16
CA ILE A 69 6.56 0.79 7.24
C ILE A 69 6.55 0.35 8.69
N ASP A 70 5.45 0.61 9.39
CA ASP A 70 5.33 0.18 10.78
C ASP A 70 5.05 -1.34 10.86
N ALA A 71 5.06 -1.87 12.06
CA ALA A 71 4.89 -3.30 12.27
C ALA A 71 3.52 -3.80 11.81
N ASP A 72 2.47 -3.01 11.97
CA ASP A 72 1.13 -3.41 11.56
C ASP A 72 1.02 -3.47 10.05
N LEU A 73 1.55 -2.49 9.34
CA LEU A 73 1.56 -2.49 7.88
C LEU A 73 2.43 -3.64 7.36
N HIS A 74 3.57 -3.88 8.00
CA HIS A 74 4.44 -4.99 7.63
C HIS A 74 3.71 -6.34 7.71
N LYS A 75 3.00 -6.57 8.81
CA LYS A 75 2.23 -7.80 8.99
C LYS A 75 1.12 -7.94 7.96
N ALA A 76 0.43 -6.84 7.66
CA ALA A 76 -0.65 -6.83 6.68
C ALA A 76 -0.13 -7.15 5.27
N ILE A 77 0.99 -6.56 4.87
CA ILE A 77 1.64 -6.86 3.58
C ILE A 77 2.03 -8.33 3.52
N HIS A 78 2.62 -8.85 4.58
CA HIS A 78 2.98 -10.26 4.66
C HIS A 78 1.77 -11.16 4.45
N GLN A 79 0.64 -10.83 5.07
CA GLN A 79 -0.59 -11.59 4.93
C GLN A 79 -1.13 -11.53 3.49
N VAL A 80 -1.02 -10.39 2.81
CA VAL A 80 -1.39 -10.28 1.39
C VAL A 80 -0.59 -11.26 0.56
N LEU A 81 0.72 -11.31 0.77
CA LEU A 81 1.61 -12.22 0.05
C LEU A 81 1.25 -13.68 0.29
N LEU A 82 0.94 -14.03 1.53
CA LEU A 82 0.53 -15.39 1.88
C LEU A 82 -0.77 -15.80 1.19
N GLU A 83 -1.78 -14.92 1.23
CA GLU A 83 -3.10 -15.23 0.67
C GLU A 83 -3.07 -15.34 -0.85
N HIS A 84 -2.15 -14.65 -1.50
CA HIS A 84 -1.98 -14.75 -2.95
C HIS A 84 -1.08 -15.92 -3.37
N GLY A 85 -0.48 -16.62 -2.42
CA GLY A 85 0.45 -17.69 -2.74
C GLY A 85 1.76 -17.19 -3.32
N TRP A 86 2.14 -15.94 -3.03
CA TRP A 86 3.35 -15.30 -3.55
C TRP A 86 4.54 -15.40 -2.61
N LEU A 87 4.30 -15.92 -1.45
CA LEU A 87 5.35 -16.05 -0.44
C LEU A 87 5.64 -17.51 -0.14
#